data_487d1098c5895cdf11a458dccffeb6b9
#
_entry.id   487d1098c5895cdf11a458dccffeb6b9
#
_cell.length_a   1.000
_cell.length_b   1.000
_cell.length_c   1.000
_cell.angle_alpha   90.00
_cell.angle_beta   90.00
_cell.angle_gamma   90.00
#
_symmetry.space_group_name_H-M   'P 1'
#
loop_
_entity.id
_entity.type
_entity.pdbx_description
1 polymer ?
#
loop_
_entity_poly.entity_id
_entity_poly.type
_entity_poly.pdbx_seq_one_letter_code
_entity_poly.pdbx_strand_id
1 'polypeptide(L)' 'MAKEELLTVEGKVVEVLPNGVFRVDIDNHIVLAYTSGNIRKNKIKIIQDDRVSVELTPYDLSRGRIVYRYK' A
#
# COMPACT_ATOMS: atom_id res chain seq x y z
N MET A 1 -27.58 1.68 2.92
CA MET A 1 -26.39 1.35 3.46
C MET A 1 -25.19 1.81 2.69
N ALA A 2 -24.37 2.47 3.34
CA ALA A 2 -23.24 3.03 2.66
C ALA A 2 -22.14 2.00 2.52
N LYS A 3 -21.65 1.84 1.33
CA LYS A 3 -20.49 1.08 1.11
C LYS A 3 -19.32 1.97 1.28
N GLU A 4 -18.35 1.50 1.98
CA GLU A 4 -17.10 2.23 2.03
C GLU A 4 -16.52 2.26 0.65
N GLU A 5 -16.21 3.44 0.20
CA GLU A 5 -15.50 3.56 -1.06
C GLU A 5 -14.03 3.57 -0.78
N LEU A 6 -13.32 2.62 -1.34
CA LEU A 6 -11.89 2.55 -1.19
C LEU A 6 -11.25 3.22 -2.39
N LEU A 7 -10.23 4.02 -2.13
CA LEU A 7 -9.46 4.65 -3.18
C LEU A 7 -8.24 3.78 -3.45
N THR A 8 -8.04 3.46 -4.72
CA THR A 8 -6.85 2.70 -5.09
C THR A 8 -5.94 3.63 -5.86
N VAL A 9 -4.74 3.81 -5.35
CA VAL A 9 -3.78 4.73 -5.94
C VAL A 9 -2.44 4.05 -6.10
N GLU A 10 -1.66 4.52 -7.04
CA GLU A 10 -0.33 4.00 -7.27
C GLU A 10 0.67 4.79 -6.46
N GLY A 11 1.62 4.11 -5.86
CA GLY A 11 2.68 4.75 -5.13
C GLY A 11 3.99 4.03 -5.29
N LYS A 12 5.04 4.62 -4.76
CA LYS A 12 6.37 4.06 -4.83
C LYS A 12 6.84 3.78 -3.42
N VAL A 13 7.35 2.57 -3.19
CA VAL A 13 7.86 2.19 -1.89
C VAL A 13 9.17 2.92 -1.66
N VAL A 14 9.21 3.76 -0.62
CA VAL A 14 10.42 4.52 -0.31
C VAL A 14 11.18 3.93 0.86
N GLU A 15 10.52 3.09 1.64
CA GLU A 15 11.21 2.45 2.76
C GLU A 15 10.48 1.17 3.13
N VAL A 16 11.26 0.15 3.45
CA VAL A 16 10.72 -1.12 3.94
C VAL A 16 10.96 -1.17 5.43
N LEU A 17 9.88 -1.28 6.18
CA LEU A 17 9.94 -1.33 7.63
C LEU A 17 9.75 -2.77 8.10
N PRO A 18 10.11 -3.08 9.33
CA PRO A 18 9.85 -4.41 9.86
C PRO A 18 8.35 -4.67 9.98
N ASN A 19 7.99 -5.93 10.14
CA ASN A 19 6.60 -6.36 10.35
C ASN A 19 5.69 -6.17 9.16
N GLY A 20 6.27 -6.13 7.95
CA GLY A 20 5.44 -6.06 6.75
C GLY A 20 4.80 -4.71 6.51
N VAL A 21 5.40 -3.67 7.06
CA VAL A 21 4.91 -2.30 6.87
C VAL A 21 5.86 -1.58 5.93
N PHE A 22 5.30 -0.74 5.08
CA PHE A 22 6.08 -0.04 4.07
C PHE A 22 5.69 1.43 4.08
N ARG A 23 6.67 2.28 3.83
CA ARG A 23 6.39 3.68 3.56
C ARG A 23 6.28 3.85 2.07
N VAL A 24 5.15 4.36 1.64
CA VAL A 24 4.85 4.51 0.21
C VAL A 24 4.61 5.98 -0.07
N ASP A 25 5.30 6.48 -1.07
CA ASP A 25 5.13 7.87 -1.50
C ASP A 25 4.00 7.91 -2.52
N ILE A 26 2.94 8.62 -2.19
CA ILE A 26 1.81 8.81 -3.06
C ILE A 26 1.60 10.30 -3.20
N ASP A 27 1.92 10.86 -4.36
CA ASP A 27 1.72 12.28 -4.63
C ASP A 27 2.39 13.17 -3.59
N ASN A 28 3.62 12.84 -3.23
CA ASN A 28 4.40 13.58 -2.23
C ASN A 28 3.87 13.43 -0.81
N HIS A 29 2.97 12.49 -0.59
CA HIS A 29 2.52 12.15 0.74
C HIS A 29 3.04 10.77 1.10
N ILE A 30 3.51 10.62 2.33
CA ILE A 30 3.97 9.33 2.81
C ILE A 30 2.83 8.63 3.50
N VAL A 31 2.53 7.43 3.02
CA VAL A 31 1.47 6.60 3.56
C VAL A 31 2.11 5.35 4.14
N LEU A 32 1.69 4.98 5.34
CA LEU A 32 2.10 3.70 5.91
C LEU A 32 1.20 2.63 5.35
N ALA A 33 1.79 1.67 4.67
CA ALA A 33 1.03 0.62 4.02
C ALA A 33 1.50 -0.74 4.49
N TYR A 34 0.57 -1.66 4.57
CA TYR A 34 0.90 -3.03 4.91
C TYR A 34 0.36 -3.93 3.81
N THR A 35 0.88 -5.14 3.74
CA THR A 35 0.53 -6.03 2.64
C THR A 35 -0.84 -6.66 2.89
N SER A 36 -1.57 -6.83 1.80
CA SER A 36 -2.85 -7.52 1.87
C SER A 36 -2.62 -9.02 2.06
N GLY A 37 -3.69 -9.73 2.38
CA GLY A 37 -3.61 -11.17 2.51
C GLY A 37 -3.19 -11.85 1.23
N ASN A 38 -3.63 -11.34 0.09
CA ASN A 38 -3.25 -11.91 -1.20
C ASN A 38 -1.75 -11.77 -1.46
N ILE A 39 -1.20 -10.62 -1.13
CA ILE A 39 0.23 -10.37 -1.30
C ILE A 39 1.03 -11.36 -0.44
N ARG A 40 0.62 -11.53 0.81
CA ARG A 40 1.30 -12.48 1.70
C ARG A 40 1.15 -13.90 1.24
N LYS A 41 -0.06 -14.26 0.86
CA LYS A 41 -0.36 -15.61 0.46
C LYS A 41 0.45 -16.05 -0.74
N ASN A 42 0.65 -15.13 -1.67
CA ASN A 42 1.41 -15.43 -2.88
C ASN A 42 2.90 -15.18 -2.72
N LYS A 43 3.31 -14.83 -1.52
CA LYS A 43 4.73 -14.61 -1.20
C LYS A 43 5.38 -13.60 -2.11
N ILE A 44 4.64 -12.56 -2.43
CA ILE A 44 5.15 -11.49 -3.26
C ILE A 44 6.05 -10.62 -2.40
N LYS A 45 7.29 -10.47 -2.85
CA LYS A 45 8.26 -9.69 -2.11
C LYS A 45 8.24 -8.26 -2.62
N ILE A 46 8.14 -7.32 -1.70
CA ILE A 46 8.12 -5.89 -2.02
C ILE A 46 9.40 -5.28 -1.48
N ILE A 47 10.10 -4.57 -2.33
CA ILE A 47 11.36 -3.94 -1.95
C ILE A 47 11.28 -2.44 -2.22
N GLN A 48 12.28 -1.73 -1.74
CA GLN A 48 12.37 -0.29 -1.95
C GLN A 48 12.39 0.02 -3.45
N ASP A 49 11.72 1.09 -3.82
CA ASP A 49 11.58 1.58 -5.19
C ASP A 49 10.59 0.80 -6.04
N ASP A 50 9.95 -0.21 -5.48
CA ASP A 50 8.88 -0.89 -6.20
C ASP A 50 7.66 0.00 -6.32
N ARG A 51 6.94 -0.17 -7.40
CA ARG A 51 5.65 0.49 -7.57
C ARG A 51 4.56 -0.44 -7.13
N VAL A 52 3.63 0.09 -6.37
CA VAL A 52 2.56 -0.71 -5.80
C VAL A 52 1.25 0.04 -5.91
N SER A 53 0.18 -0.71 -5.87
CA SER A 53 -1.15 -0.16 -5.78
C SER A 53 -1.58 -0.24 -4.33
N VAL A 54 -2.01 0.89 -3.78
CA VAL A 54 -2.36 0.98 -2.38
C VAL A 54 -3.84 1.34 -2.27
N GLU A 55 -4.52 0.65 -1.39
CA GLU A 55 -5.93 0.89 -1.15
C GLU A 55 -6.06 1.73 0.11
N LEU A 56 -6.75 2.84 -0.01
CA LEU A 56 -6.94 3.78 1.09
C LEU A 56 -8.42 3.98 1.34
N THR A 57 -8.77 4.28 2.58
CA THR A 57 -10.14 4.69 2.88
C THR A 57 -10.21 6.20 2.92
N PRO A 58 -11.37 6.79 2.60
CA PRO A 58 -11.51 8.24 2.73
C PRO A 58 -11.38 8.75 4.15
N TYR A 59 -11.53 7.84 5.11
CA TYR A 59 -11.48 8.22 6.52
C TYR A 59 -10.06 8.31 7.04
N ASP A 60 -9.10 7.66 6.39
CA ASP A 60 -7.73 7.67 6.87
C ASP A 60 -6.80 7.52 5.68
N LEU A 61 -6.35 8.64 5.16
CA LEU A 61 -5.49 8.65 4.00
C LEU A 61 -4.01 8.50 4.36
N SER A 62 -3.71 8.35 5.64
CA SER A 62 -2.32 8.18 6.08
C SER A 62 -1.94 6.70 6.18
N ARG A 63 -2.89 5.81 6.08
CA ARG A 63 -2.64 4.38 6.14
C ARG A 63 -3.33 3.69 4.99
N GLY A 64 -2.70 2.65 4.49
CA GLY A 64 -3.27 1.92 3.38
C GLY A 64 -2.86 0.47 3.38
N ARG A 65 -3.32 -0.22 2.36
CA ARG A 65 -3.01 -1.62 2.20
C ARG A 65 -2.53 -1.84 0.78
N ILE A 66 -1.37 -2.48 0.64
CA ILE A 66 -0.82 -2.80 -0.67
C ILE A 66 -1.58 -3.99 -1.21
N VAL A 67 -2.24 -3.80 -2.34
CA VAL A 67 -3.07 -4.84 -2.93
C VAL A 67 -2.48 -5.38 -4.22
N TYR A 68 -1.49 -4.70 -4.78
CA TYR A 68 -0.91 -5.13 -6.04
C TYR A 68 0.51 -4.56 -6.17
N ARG A 69 1.40 -5.32 -6.75
CA ARG A 69 2.76 -4.88 -7.00
C ARG A 69 2.98 -4.88 -8.50
N TYR A 70 3.40 -3.73 -9.02
CA TYR A 70 3.77 -3.63 -10.42
C TYR A 70 5.22 -4.07 -10.59
N LYS A 71 5.52 -4.54 -11.73
CA LYS A 71 6.88 -4.92 -11.99
C LYS A 71 7.72 -3.79 -12.49
#